data_468ef75029ddfae74f384fb17f53995a
#
_entry.id   468ef75029ddfae74f384fb17f53995a
#
_cell.length_a   1.000
_cell.length_b   1.000
_cell.length_c   1.000
_cell.angle_alpha   90.00
_cell.angle_beta   90.00
_cell.angle_gamma   90.00
#
_symmetry.space_group_name_H-M   'P 1'
#
loop_
_entity.id
_entity.type
_entity.pdbx_description
1 polymer ?
#
loop_
_entity_poly.entity_id
_entity_poly.type
_entity_poly.pdbx_seq_one_letter_code
_entity_poly.pdbx_strand_id
1 'polypeptide(L)'
;MELTLDQALQKGVEAHKAGHIQEADRFYKAILKAQPKHPDANHNMGLLAVSVGKVQEALPFFKTSLEANLGVAQFWLSYIDALMKLDPIADAQAVLKQAKDIGAKGGAFEQLENRFSDMSLDEVGPQDPPSN
;
A
#
# COMPACT_ATOMS: atom_id res chain seq x y z
N MET A 1 -32.47 -5.75 2.98
CA MET A 1 -31.91 -5.79 1.63
C MET A 1 -30.42 -5.99 1.68
N GLU A 2 -29.95 -6.98 0.95
CA GLU A 2 -28.55 -7.25 1.02
C GLU A 2 -27.79 -6.49 -0.05
N LEU A 3 -26.62 -6.04 0.30
CA LEU A 3 -25.75 -5.36 -0.63
C LEU A 3 -24.91 -6.37 -1.40
N THR A 4 -24.63 -6.08 -2.66
CA THR A 4 -23.64 -6.85 -3.38
C THR A 4 -22.27 -6.46 -2.83
N LEU A 5 -21.25 -7.26 -3.13
CA LEU A 5 -19.89 -6.93 -2.70
C LEU A 5 -19.43 -5.60 -3.28
N ASP A 6 -19.79 -5.31 -4.53
CA ASP A 6 -19.44 -4.04 -5.15
C ASP A 6 -20.12 -2.86 -4.45
N GLN A 7 -21.38 -3.02 -4.07
CA GLN A 7 -22.10 -1.98 -3.35
C GLN A 7 -21.49 -1.77 -1.96
N ALA A 8 -21.14 -2.84 -1.28
CA ALA A 8 -20.50 -2.72 0.03
C ALA A 8 -19.15 -2.03 -0.09
N LEU A 9 -18.38 -2.36 -1.14
CA LEU A 9 -17.10 -1.72 -1.38
C LEU A 9 -17.28 -0.22 -1.60
N GLN A 10 -18.24 0.15 -2.43
CA GLN A 10 -18.51 1.56 -2.71
C GLN A 10 -18.90 2.32 -1.43
N LYS A 11 -19.77 1.71 -0.62
CA LYS A 11 -20.18 2.34 0.63
C LYS A 11 -19.04 2.47 1.62
N GLY A 12 -18.14 1.48 1.64
CA GLY A 12 -16.94 1.56 2.46
C GLY A 12 -16.05 2.72 2.05
N VAL A 13 -15.84 2.87 0.74
CA VAL A 13 -15.03 3.97 0.21
C VAL A 13 -15.65 5.32 0.54
N GLU A 14 -16.97 5.44 0.36
CA GLU A 14 -17.67 6.68 0.69
C GLU A 14 -17.57 7.01 2.17
N ALA A 15 -17.72 6.01 3.02
CA ALA A 15 -17.60 6.20 4.47
C ALA A 15 -16.19 6.66 4.84
N HIS A 16 -15.18 6.04 4.25
CA HIS A 16 -13.79 6.41 4.51
C HIS A 16 -13.54 7.87 4.10
N LYS A 17 -14.01 8.24 2.92
CA LYS A 17 -13.84 9.62 2.44
C LYS A 17 -14.54 10.62 3.33
N ALA A 18 -15.65 10.22 3.93
CA ALA A 18 -16.40 11.09 4.82
C ALA A 18 -15.83 11.10 6.25
N GLY A 19 -14.80 10.33 6.52
CA GLY A 19 -14.20 10.25 7.84
C GLY A 19 -14.92 9.30 8.78
N HIS A 20 -15.86 8.51 8.28
CA HIS A 20 -16.62 7.55 9.09
C HIS A 20 -15.85 6.23 9.12
N ILE A 21 -14.77 6.21 9.89
CA ILE A 21 -13.82 5.11 9.89
C ILE A 21 -14.43 3.79 10.32
N GLN A 22 -15.22 3.79 11.39
CA GLN A 22 -15.83 2.55 11.89
C GLN A 22 -16.82 1.97 10.90
N GLU A 23 -17.56 2.83 10.22
CA GLU A 23 -18.50 2.39 9.22
C GLU A 23 -17.78 1.77 8.02
N ALA A 24 -16.70 2.42 7.55
CA ALA A 24 -15.88 1.88 6.48
C ALA A 24 -15.32 0.52 6.87
N ASP A 25 -14.82 0.40 8.09
CA ASP A 25 -14.27 -0.86 8.61
C ASP A 25 -15.31 -1.97 8.54
N ARG A 26 -16.54 -1.68 8.93
CA ARG A 26 -17.61 -2.68 8.90
C ARG A 26 -17.93 -3.15 7.50
N PHE A 27 -17.98 -2.23 6.54
CA PHE A 27 -18.23 -2.62 5.14
C PHE A 27 -17.12 -3.50 4.59
N TYR A 28 -15.86 -3.11 4.83
CA TYR A 28 -14.73 -3.88 4.32
C TYR A 28 -14.65 -5.26 4.98
N LYS A 29 -14.91 -5.33 6.29
CA LYS A 29 -14.91 -6.61 6.99
C LYS A 29 -15.99 -7.54 6.48
N ALA A 30 -17.16 -6.99 6.15
CA ALA A 30 -18.25 -7.79 5.59
C ALA A 30 -17.82 -8.40 4.26
N ILE A 31 -17.13 -7.64 3.42
CA ILE A 31 -16.63 -8.15 2.14
C ILE A 31 -15.59 -9.25 2.38
N LEU A 32 -14.67 -9.02 3.31
CA LEU A 32 -13.59 -9.97 3.58
C LEU A 32 -14.11 -11.24 4.24
N LYS A 33 -15.25 -11.15 4.93
CA LYS A 33 -15.88 -12.33 5.48
C LYS A 33 -16.39 -13.24 4.36
N ALA A 34 -16.93 -12.63 3.30
CA ALA A 34 -17.43 -13.37 2.15
C ALA A 34 -16.29 -13.80 1.22
N GLN A 35 -15.32 -12.93 1.02
CA GLN A 35 -14.17 -13.19 0.15
C GLN A 35 -12.89 -12.70 0.83
N PRO A 36 -12.23 -13.56 1.61
CA PRO A 36 -11.04 -13.13 2.37
C PRO A 36 -9.89 -12.60 1.53
N LYS A 37 -9.86 -12.96 0.25
CA LYS A 37 -8.80 -12.50 -0.64
C LYS A 37 -9.28 -11.48 -1.65
N HIS A 38 -10.40 -10.83 -1.38
CA HIS A 38 -10.92 -9.80 -2.28
C HIS A 38 -9.86 -8.70 -2.42
N PRO A 39 -9.37 -8.43 -3.64
CA PRO A 39 -8.23 -7.52 -3.80
C PRO A 39 -8.52 -6.10 -3.33
N ASP A 40 -9.61 -5.51 -3.79
CA ASP A 40 -9.91 -4.12 -3.47
C ASP A 40 -10.26 -3.94 -1.99
N ALA A 41 -10.98 -4.88 -1.41
CA ALA A 41 -11.34 -4.77 0.00
C ALA A 41 -10.10 -4.86 0.89
N ASN A 42 -9.16 -5.75 0.56
CA ASN A 42 -7.90 -5.83 1.29
C ASN A 42 -7.11 -4.53 1.14
N HIS A 43 -6.99 -4.03 -0.09
CA HIS A 43 -6.25 -2.80 -0.32
C HIS A 43 -6.87 -1.64 0.47
N ASN A 44 -8.19 -1.51 0.42
CA ASN A 44 -8.87 -0.42 1.10
C ASN A 44 -8.80 -0.57 2.63
N MET A 45 -8.82 -1.80 3.13
CA MET A 45 -8.59 -2.04 4.56
C MET A 45 -7.20 -1.56 4.98
N GLY A 46 -6.20 -1.82 4.12
CA GLY A 46 -4.85 -1.32 4.36
C GLY A 46 -4.81 0.20 4.40
N LEU A 47 -5.47 0.85 3.43
CA LEU A 47 -5.54 2.31 3.41
C LEU A 47 -6.22 2.86 4.65
N LEU A 48 -7.28 2.19 5.11
CA LEU A 48 -7.98 2.59 6.30
C LEU A 48 -7.05 2.53 7.52
N ALA A 49 -6.31 1.44 7.65
CA ALA A 49 -5.37 1.27 8.74
C ALA A 49 -4.29 2.36 8.73
N VAL A 50 -3.75 2.66 7.54
CA VAL A 50 -2.76 3.74 7.42
C VAL A 50 -3.37 5.07 7.87
N SER A 51 -4.61 5.34 7.49
CA SER A 51 -5.25 6.61 7.80
C SER A 51 -5.43 6.85 9.29
N VAL A 52 -5.47 5.78 10.09
CA VAL A 52 -5.57 5.91 11.55
C VAL A 52 -4.25 5.62 12.25
N GLY A 53 -3.15 5.64 11.51
CA GLY A 53 -1.81 5.50 12.08
C GLY A 53 -1.37 4.08 12.36
N LYS A 54 -2.08 3.08 11.87
CA LYS A 54 -1.75 1.69 12.10
C LYS A 54 -1.06 1.09 10.89
N VAL A 55 0.06 1.69 10.50
CA VAL A 55 0.75 1.33 9.27
C VAL A 55 1.21 -0.11 9.27
N GLN A 56 1.72 -0.59 10.40
CA GLN A 56 2.21 -1.97 10.47
C GLN A 56 1.06 -2.97 10.25
N GLU A 57 -0.11 -2.67 10.79
CA GLU A 57 -1.28 -3.53 10.62
C GLU A 57 -1.79 -3.51 9.18
N ALA A 58 -1.48 -2.46 8.42
CA ALA A 58 -1.88 -2.35 7.02
C ALA A 58 -1.11 -3.32 6.13
N LEU A 59 0.11 -3.69 6.49
CA LEU A 59 0.97 -4.48 5.63
C LEU A 59 0.36 -5.82 5.19
N PRO A 60 -0.22 -6.63 6.07
CA PRO A 60 -0.83 -7.89 5.62
C PRO A 60 -1.96 -7.68 4.63
N PHE A 61 -2.73 -6.60 4.79
CA PHE A 61 -3.83 -6.30 3.87
C PHE A 61 -3.28 -5.94 2.49
N PHE A 62 -2.26 -5.08 2.45
CA PHE A 62 -1.64 -4.72 1.17
C PHE A 62 -1.01 -5.94 0.50
N LYS A 63 -0.36 -6.78 1.28
CA LYS A 63 0.26 -7.98 0.74
C LYS A 63 -0.78 -8.91 0.13
N THR A 64 -1.89 -9.11 0.83
CA THR A 64 -2.96 -9.96 0.34
C THR A 64 -3.57 -9.40 -0.95
N SER A 65 -3.80 -8.08 -1.02
CA SER A 65 -4.33 -7.47 -2.22
C SER A 65 -3.39 -7.66 -3.40
N LEU A 66 -2.10 -7.50 -3.16
CA LEU A 66 -1.08 -7.64 -4.18
C LEU A 66 -1.01 -9.09 -4.68
N GLU A 67 -1.01 -10.06 -3.78
CA GLU A 67 -0.98 -11.47 -4.15
C GLU A 67 -2.22 -11.87 -4.95
N ALA A 68 -3.35 -11.23 -4.66
CA ALA A 68 -4.58 -11.52 -5.38
C ALA A 68 -4.55 -10.97 -6.81
N ASN A 69 -3.85 -9.86 -7.03
CA ASN A 69 -3.75 -9.29 -8.36
C ASN A 69 -2.46 -8.49 -8.52
N LEU A 70 -1.45 -9.11 -9.10
CA LEU A 70 -0.14 -8.48 -9.29
C LEU A 70 -0.15 -7.39 -10.36
N GLY A 71 -1.23 -7.30 -11.14
CA GLY A 71 -1.29 -6.35 -12.25
C GLY A 71 -1.80 -4.97 -11.89
N VAL A 72 -2.16 -4.73 -10.63
CA VAL A 72 -2.68 -3.42 -10.22
C VAL A 72 -1.55 -2.59 -9.65
N ALA A 73 -1.10 -1.59 -10.39
CA ALA A 73 0.03 -0.76 -9.97
C ALA A 73 -0.18 -0.13 -8.59
N GLN A 74 -1.40 0.31 -8.30
CA GLN A 74 -1.69 0.97 -7.03
C GLN A 74 -1.44 0.06 -5.83
N PHE A 75 -1.65 -1.25 -5.99
CA PHE A 75 -1.41 -2.19 -4.89
C PHE A 75 0.07 -2.22 -4.52
N TRP A 76 0.95 -2.21 -5.52
CA TRP A 76 2.39 -2.14 -5.28
C TRP A 76 2.77 -0.83 -4.63
N LEU A 77 2.24 0.28 -5.14
CA LEU A 77 2.58 1.61 -4.62
C LEU A 77 2.16 1.78 -3.18
N SER A 78 0.97 1.30 -2.82
CA SER A 78 0.49 1.40 -1.44
C SER A 78 1.34 0.57 -0.48
N TYR A 79 1.73 -0.61 -0.90
CA TYR A 79 2.58 -1.48 -0.09
C TYR A 79 3.95 -0.86 0.13
N ILE A 80 4.57 -0.38 -0.95
CA ILE A 80 5.87 0.27 -0.87
C ILE A 80 5.80 1.52 0.02
N ASP A 81 4.77 2.33 -0.16
CA ASP A 81 4.59 3.54 0.64
C ASP A 81 4.47 3.21 2.13
N ALA A 82 3.72 2.16 2.46
CA ALA A 82 3.57 1.74 3.85
C ALA A 82 4.91 1.28 4.44
N LEU A 83 5.68 0.52 3.66
CA LEU A 83 7.01 0.09 4.11
C LEU A 83 7.92 1.29 4.36
N MET A 84 7.85 2.30 3.49
CA MET A 84 8.66 3.51 3.67
C MET A 84 8.27 4.27 4.93
N LYS A 85 7.00 4.27 5.29
CA LYS A 85 6.55 4.93 6.51
C LYS A 85 7.08 4.25 7.76
N LEU A 86 7.39 2.97 7.67
CA LEU A 86 7.95 2.22 8.81
C LEU A 86 9.48 2.23 8.80
N ASP A 87 10.06 2.88 7.78
CA ASP A 87 11.51 3.04 7.66
C ASP A 87 12.32 1.78 7.32
N PRO A 88 11.74 0.70 6.83
CA PRO A 88 12.54 -0.40 6.32
C PRO A 88 12.82 -0.14 4.85
N ILE A 89 13.70 0.80 4.57
CA ILE A 89 14.01 1.20 3.19
C ILE A 89 14.45 0.02 2.34
N ALA A 90 15.23 -0.89 2.92
CA ALA A 90 15.67 -2.07 2.17
C ALA A 90 14.49 -2.93 1.72
N ASP A 91 13.48 -3.08 2.59
CA ASP A 91 12.29 -3.85 2.23
C ASP A 91 11.50 -3.15 1.15
N ALA A 92 11.35 -1.83 1.25
CA ALA A 92 10.63 -1.06 0.24
C ALA A 92 11.35 -1.14 -1.11
N GLN A 93 12.68 -1.06 -1.11
CA GLN A 93 13.46 -1.19 -2.34
C GLN A 93 13.32 -2.58 -2.95
N ALA A 94 13.31 -3.61 -2.12
CA ALA A 94 13.15 -4.97 -2.61
C ALA A 94 11.79 -5.18 -3.27
N VAL A 95 10.74 -4.61 -2.69
CA VAL A 95 9.40 -4.71 -3.26
C VAL A 95 9.32 -3.92 -4.58
N LEU A 96 9.93 -2.74 -4.62
CA LEU A 96 9.98 -1.96 -5.85
C LEU A 96 10.67 -2.75 -6.97
N LYS A 97 11.76 -3.44 -6.64
CA LYS A 97 12.45 -4.26 -7.62
C LYS A 97 11.54 -5.38 -8.13
N GLN A 98 10.82 -6.03 -7.23
CA GLN A 98 9.88 -7.08 -7.63
C GLN A 98 8.83 -6.53 -8.58
N ALA A 99 8.30 -5.35 -8.29
CA ALA A 99 7.29 -4.73 -9.16
C ALA A 99 7.86 -4.50 -10.55
N LYS A 100 9.07 -3.98 -10.64
CA LYS A 100 9.70 -3.72 -11.92
C LYS A 100 9.99 -5.01 -12.68
N ASP A 101 10.40 -6.05 -11.98
CA ASP A 101 10.70 -7.34 -12.60
C ASP A 101 9.47 -7.95 -13.27
N ILE A 102 8.29 -7.67 -12.77
CA ILE A 102 7.08 -8.18 -13.39
C ILE A 102 6.46 -7.17 -14.35
N GLY A 103 7.16 -6.08 -14.65
CA GLY A 103 6.75 -5.15 -15.70
C GLY A 103 6.01 -3.91 -15.25
N ALA A 104 6.03 -3.59 -13.97
CA ALA A 104 5.39 -2.36 -13.48
C ALA A 104 6.10 -1.15 -14.07
N LYS A 105 5.34 -0.19 -14.57
CA LYS A 105 5.85 1.02 -15.19
C LYS A 105 5.00 2.20 -14.83
N GLY A 106 5.51 3.36 -15.11
CA GLY A 106 4.76 4.59 -14.94
C GLY A 106 5.49 5.57 -14.06
N GLY A 107 5.04 6.82 -14.11
CA GLY A 107 5.72 7.91 -13.42
C GLY A 107 5.82 7.71 -11.92
N ALA A 108 4.82 7.09 -11.30
CA ALA A 108 4.86 6.89 -9.85
C ALA A 108 6.00 5.97 -9.45
N PHE A 109 6.27 4.92 -10.23
CA PHE A 109 7.39 4.02 -9.95
C PHE A 109 8.72 4.73 -10.19
N GLU A 110 8.81 5.54 -11.24
CA GLU A 110 10.00 6.32 -11.50
C GLU A 110 10.27 7.32 -10.40
N GLN A 111 9.23 7.94 -9.87
CA GLN A 111 9.37 8.87 -8.75
C GLN A 111 9.88 8.14 -7.50
N LEU A 112 9.42 6.91 -7.26
CA LEU A 112 9.91 6.12 -6.14
C LEU A 112 11.38 5.79 -6.32
N GLU A 113 11.78 5.43 -7.53
CA GLU A 113 13.19 5.14 -7.80
C GLU A 113 14.05 6.37 -7.52
N ASN A 114 13.58 7.53 -7.95
CA ASN A 114 14.31 8.77 -7.71
C ASN A 114 14.38 9.08 -6.22
N ARG A 115 13.30 8.86 -5.48
CA ARG A 115 13.31 9.08 -4.03
C ARG A 115 14.31 8.16 -3.34
N PHE A 116 14.37 6.89 -3.74
CA PHE A 116 15.32 5.96 -3.14
C PHE A 116 16.76 6.35 -3.49
N SER A 117 16.99 6.82 -4.70
CA SER A 117 18.32 7.29 -5.07
C SER A 117 18.73 8.47 -4.22
N ASP A 118 17.81 9.42 -4.02
CA ASP A 118 18.08 10.59 -3.19
C ASP A 118 18.35 10.19 -1.74
N MET A 119 17.59 9.27 -1.22
CA MET A 119 17.79 8.78 0.14
C MET A 119 19.14 8.10 0.29
N SER A 120 19.53 7.30 -0.70
CA SER A 120 20.82 6.64 -0.66
C SER A 120 21.96 7.66 -0.69
N LEU A 121 21.80 8.71 -1.47
CA LEU A 121 22.80 9.76 -1.54
C LEU A 121 22.89 10.48 -0.20
N ASP A 122 21.75 10.75 0.42
CA ASP A 122 21.73 11.39 1.72
C ASP A 122 22.41 10.55 2.77
N GLU A 123 22.24 9.25 2.71
CA GLU A 123 22.89 8.37 3.65
C GLU A 123 24.38 8.28 3.42
N VAL A 124 24.77 8.22 2.16
CA VAL A 124 26.16 8.06 1.83
C VAL A 124 26.90 9.38 1.85
N GLY A 125 26.23 10.41 1.39
CA GLY A 125 26.88 11.71 1.25
C GLY A 125 27.55 12.21 2.51
N PRO A 126 26.82 12.31 3.63
CA PRO A 126 27.43 12.82 4.82
C PRO A 126 28.52 11.92 5.35
N GLN A 127 28.46 10.67 5.04
CA GLN A 127 29.41 9.74 5.54
C GLN A 127 30.61 9.62 4.66
N ASP A 128 30.42 10.10 3.47
CA ASP A 128 31.45 9.91 2.55
C ASP A 128 32.43 10.95 2.64
N PRO A 129 33.37 10.84 3.26
CA PRO A 129 34.24 11.80 3.50
C PRO A 129 35.20 11.70 2.58
N PRO A 130 35.48 12.40 2.08
CA PRO A 130 36.38 12.45 1.21
C PRO A 130 37.52 12.10 1.74
N SER A 131 37.61 11.65 2.22
CA SER A 131 38.64 11.17 2.59
C SER A 131 39.73 11.84 2.37
N ASN A 132 40.01 12.35 2.27
CA ASN A 132 41.11 12.92 2.13
C ASN A 132 41.62 13.16 2.91
#